data_0e0291946b509d62aafa054a2f867214
#
_entry.id   0e0291946b509d62aafa054a2f867214
#
_cell.length_a   1.000
_cell.length_b   1.000
_cell.length_c   1.000
_cell.angle_alpha   90.00
_cell.angle_beta   90.00
_cell.angle_gamma   90.00
#
_symmetry.space_group_name_H-M   'P 1'
#
loop_
_entity.id
_entity.type
_entity.pdbx_description
1 polymer ?
#
loop_
_entity_poly.entity_id
_entity_poly.type
_entity_poly.pdbx_seq_one_letter_code
_entity_poly.pdbx_strand_id
1 'polypeptide(L)'
;MAELKIDVQDLHKSYGDNEVLKGIDAKFYEGDVVCIIGPSGSGKSTFLRTLNLLETVTSGKVVVDGYELSDPKTDLDKARENIGMVFQHFNLFPHMTVLENVTFAPVELGRMNKEEADKLAMDLLDRVGLADKADAMPDSLSGGQL
;
A
#
# COMPACT_ATOMS: atom_id res chain seq x y z
N MET A 1 -0.61 -21.57 14.87
CA MET A 1 -0.81 -20.17 15.31
C MET A 1 -0.60 -19.28 14.10
N ALA A 2 -1.43 -18.24 13.90
CA ALA A 2 -1.25 -17.31 12.80
C ALA A 2 0.07 -16.54 12.99
N GLU A 3 0.77 -16.29 11.89
CA GLU A 3 2.04 -15.55 11.87
C GLU A 3 1.79 -14.06 12.13
N LEU A 4 2.62 -13.44 12.99
CA LEU A 4 2.58 -12.00 13.22
C LEU A 4 3.14 -11.27 12.01
N LYS A 5 2.31 -10.49 11.33
CA LYS A 5 2.68 -9.75 10.12
C LYS A 5 3.06 -8.30 10.39
N ILE A 6 2.33 -7.64 11.30
CA ILE A 6 2.60 -6.25 11.64
C ILE A 6 2.64 -6.11 13.16
N ASP A 7 3.70 -5.51 13.67
CA ASP A 7 3.86 -5.17 15.10
C ASP A 7 4.18 -3.67 15.22
N VAL A 8 3.24 -2.96 15.84
CA VAL A 8 3.36 -1.52 16.11
C VAL A 8 3.49 -1.34 17.61
N GLN A 9 4.53 -0.64 18.04
CA GLN A 9 4.84 -0.45 19.45
C GLN A 9 5.05 1.04 19.72
N ASP A 10 4.25 1.58 20.65
CA ASP A 10 4.33 2.96 21.16
C ASP A 10 4.51 3.99 20.02
N LEU A 11 3.69 3.88 18.97
CA LEU A 11 3.82 4.69 17.78
C LEU A 11 3.31 6.11 18.02
N HIS A 12 4.20 7.08 17.84
CA HIS A 12 3.89 8.51 17.86
C HIS A 12 4.15 9.17 16.51
N LYS A 13 3.25 10.07 16.12
CA LYS A 13 3.43 10.94 14.96
C LYS A 13 2.95 12.34 15.27
N SER A 14 3.84 13.31 15.10
CA SER A 14 3.55 14.73 15.23
C SER A 14 3.87 15.49 13.95
N TYR A 15 3.10 16.51 13.66
CA TYR A 15 3.35 17.53 12.65
C TYR A 15 3.54 18.88 13.35
N GLY A 16 4.80 19.28 13.57
CA GLY A 16 5.12 20.39 14.45
C GLY A 16 4.64 20.11 15.87
N ASP A 17 3.84 21.00 16.43
CA ASP A 17 3.28 20.87 17.77
C ASP A 17 2.00 20.03 17.84
N ASN A 18 1.50 19.56 16.70
CA ASN A 18 0.27 18.76 16.63
C ASN A 18 0.59 17.27 16.63
N GLU A 19 0.38 16.62 17.77
CA GLU A 19 0.51 15.16 17.88
C GLU A 19 -0.76 14.46 17.39
N VAL A 20 -0.64 13.70 16.29
CA VAL A 20 -1.75 13.01 15.63
C VAL A 20 -1.86 11.56 16.11
N LEU A 21 -0.74 10.83 16.21
CA LEU A 21 -0.68 9.49 16.79
C LEU A 21 0.02 9.56 18.14
N LYS A 22 -0.64 9.02 19.17
CA LYS A 22 -0.31 9.27 20.58
C LYS A 22 -0.03 7.98 21.34
N GLY A 23 0.99 7.22 20.90
CA GLY A 23 1.38 5.96 21.54
C GLY A 23 0.45 4.82 21.17
N ILE A 24 0.45 4.42 19.89
CA ILE A 24 -0.39 3.33 19.40
C ILE A 24 0.39 2.02 19.50
N ASP A 25 -0.24 1.02 20.14
CA ASP A 25 0.18 -0.37 20.12
C ASP A 25 -0.83 -1.20 19.32
N ALA A 26 -0.36 -1.97 18.34
CA ALA A 26 -1.22 -2.83 17.53
C ALA A 26 -0.44 -4.02 16.96
N LYS A 27 -1.13 -5.16 16.85
CA LYS A 27 -0.60 -6.38 16.23
C LYS A 27 -1.60 -6.93 15.24
N PHE A 28 -1.12 -7.27 14.05
CA PHE A 28 -1.94 -7.88 13.00
C PHE A 28 -1.29 -9.17 12.53
N TYR A 29 -2.10 -10.18 12.34
CA TYR A 29 -1.66 -11.52 12.00
C TYR A 29 -2.06 -11.90 10.58
N GLU A 30 -1.40 -12.91 10.06
CA GLU A 30 -1.72 -13.44 8.74
C GLU A 30 -3.21 -13.83 8.65
N GLY A 31 -3.87 -13.39 7.56
CA GLY A 31 -5.29 -13.62 7.33
C GLY A 31 -6.24 -12.63 8.01
N ASP A 32 -5.74 -11.70 8.84
CA ASP A 32 -6.59 -10.69 9.46
C ASP A 32 -7.20 -9.74 8.43
N VAL A 33 -8.48 -9.42 8.63
CA VAL A 33 -9.16 -8.30 7.99
C VAL A 33 -9.50 -7.27 9.05
N VAL A 34 -8.87 -6.11 8.99
CA VAL A 34 -8.94 -5.09 10.04
C VAL A 34 -9.56 -3.80 9.52
N CYS A 35 -10.52 -3.26 10.27
CA CYS A 35 -11.11 -1.96 9.98
C CYS A 35 -10.63 -0.92 10.99
N ILE A 36 -10.15 0.23 10.50
CA ILE A 36 -9.79 1.40 11.31
C ILE A 36 -10.92 2.41 11.21
N ILE A 37 -11.58 2.68 12.33
CA ILE A 37 -12.71 3.61 12.40
C ILE A 37 -12.38 4.81 13.28
N GLY A 38 -12.98 5.94 12.96
CA GLY A 38 -12.81 7.20 13.70
C GLY A 38 -13.27 8.41 12.88
N PRO A 39 -13.45 9.57 13.51
CA PRO A 39 -13.86 10.79 12.82
C PRO A 39 -12.80 11.27 11.82
N SER A 40 -13.18 12.16 10.91
CA SER A 40 -12.23 12.83 10.02
C SER A 40 -11.16 13.55 10.83
N GLY A 41 -9.90 13.46 10.40
CA GLY A 41 -8.76 14.07 11.08
C GLY A 41 -8.26 13.33 12.33
N SER A 42 -8.78 12.13 12.64
CA SER A 42 -8.33 11.33 13.79
C SER A 42 -7.00 10.58 13.59
N GLY A 43 -6.38 10.70 12.42
CA GLY A 43 -5.08 10.07 12.15
C GLY A 43 -5.15 8.69 11.47
N LYS A 44 -6.32 8.22 11.02
CA LYS A 44 -6.47 6.90 10.36
C LYS A 44 -5.56 6.73 9.15
N SER A 45 -5.57 7.68 8.23
CA SER A 45 -4.71 7.66 7.04
C SER A 45 -3.24 7.85 7.39
N THR A 46 -2.93 8.64 8.41
CA THR A 46 -1.57 8.80 8.93
C THR A 46 -1.06 7.47 9.47
N PHE A 47 -1.84 6.78 10.31
CA PHE A 47 -1.49 5.47 10.83
C PHE A 47 -1.25 4.46 9.69
N LEU A 48 -2.17 4.37 8.73
CA LEU A 48 -2.04 3.45 7.60
C LEU A 48 -0.76 3.71 6.78
N ARG A 49 -0.40 5.00 6.57
CA ARG A 49 0.82 5.37 5.85
C ARG A 49 2.11 5.12 6.62
N THR A 50 2.05 5.00 7.94
CA THR A 50 3.23 4.60 8.73
C THR A 50 3.56 3.11 8.56
N LEU A 51 2.57 2.28 8.21
CA LEU A 51 2.75 0.83 8.02
C LEU A 51 3.54 0.46 6.76
N ASN A 52 3.74 1.40 5.85
CA ASN A 52 4.65 1.25 4.69
C ASN A 52 5.71 2.37 4.63
N LEU A 53 5.80 3.16 5.69
CA LEU A 53 6.67 4.33 5.85
C LEU A 53 6.54 5.37 4.70
N LEU A 54 5.36 5.50 4.09
CA LEU A 54 5.01 6.67 3.28
C LEU A 54 4.88 7.91 4.16
N GLU A 55 4.62 7.70 5.45
CA GLU A 55 4.67 8.72 6.49
C GLU A 55 5.69 8.29 7.55
N THR A 56 6.67 9.14 7.82
CA THR A 56 7.70 8.88 8.84
C THR A 56 7.10 8.91 10.24
N VAL A 57 7.64 8.09 11.14
CA VAL A 57 7.26 8.10 12.55
C VAL A 57 8.08 9.13 13.33
N THR A 58 7.49 9.74 14.36
CA THR A 58 8.20 10.64 15.28
C THR A 58 8.97 9.83 16.33
N SER A 59 8.32 8.80 16.88
CA SER A 59 8.94 7.80 17.77
C SER A 59 8.11 6.52 17.77
N GLY A 60 8.63 5.50 18.43
CA GLY A 60 8.03 4.18 18.45
C GLY A 60 8.59 3.26 17.37
N LYS A 61 8.00 2.08 17.25
CA LYS A 61 8.51 1.02 16.40
C LYS A 61 7.40 0.46 15.50
N VAL A 62 7.74 0.28 14.22
CA VAL A 62 6.86 -0.35 13.23
C VAL A 62 7.64 -1.47 12.55
N VAL A 63 7.19 -2.71 12.74
CA VAL A 63 7.74 -3.90 12.09
C VAL A 63 6.68 -4.47 11.16
N VAL A 64 7.01 -4.69 9.90
CA VAL A 64 6.12 -5.29 8.90
C VAL A 64 6.85 -6.41 8.21
N ASP A 65 6.28 -7.60 8.25
CA ASP A 65 6.83 -8.82 7.64
C ASP A 65 8.32 -9.07 7.99
N GLY A 66 8.66 -8.81 9.26
CA GLY A 66 10.02 -8.92 9.80
C GLY A 66 10.95 -7.74 9.55
N TYR A 67 10.54 -6.75 8.75
CA TYR A 67 11.31 -5.52 8.51
C TYR A 67 10.93 -4.43 9.52
N GLU A 68 11.88 -3.93 10.28
CA GLU A 68 11.68 -2.75 11.13
C GLU A 68 11.74 -1.48 10.30
N LEU A 69 10.58 -0.97 9.87
CA LEU A 69 10.49 0.20 8.99
C LEU A 69 10.98 1.49 9.67
N SER A 70 10.89 1.55 10.99
CA SER A 70 11.37 2.70 11.80
C SER A 70 12.89 2.74 11.96
N ASP A 71 13.64 1.69 11.61
CA ASP A 71 15.10 1.68 11.62
C ASP A 71 15.64 2.33 10.33
N PRO A 72 16.46 3.40 10.41
CA PRO A 72 17.05 4.05 9.23
C PRO A 72 17.94 3.15 8.38
N LYS A 73 18.38 2.00 8.92
CA LYS A 73 19.21 1.03 8.20
C LYS A 73 18.41 0.04 7.37
N THR A 74 17.09 -0.01 7.53
CA THR A 74 16.24 -0.92 6.81
C THR A 74 16.16 -0.54 5.34
N ASP A 75 16.32 -1.54 4.45
CA ASP A 75 16.05 -1.39 3.02
C ASP A 75 14.54 -1.30 2.80
N LEU A 76 14.05 -0.07 2.69
CA LEU A 76 12.61 0.22 2.56
C LEU A 76 12.04 -0.25 1.23
N ASP A 77 12.82 -0.22 0.15
CA ASP A 77 12.35 -0.65 -1.15
C ASP A 77 12.04 -2.14 -1.10
N LYS A 78 12.93 -2.91 -0.51
CA LYS A 78 12.74 -4.34 -0.31
C LYS A 78 11.57 -4.68 0.63
N ALA A 79 11.43 -3.94 1.72
CA ALA A 79 10.29 -4.11 2.64
C ALA A 79 8.96 -3.82 1.95
N ARG A 80 8.90 -2.80 1.09
CA ARG A 80 7.69 -2.37 0.36
C ARG A 80 7.30 -3.28 -0.80
N GLU A 81 8.20 -4.11 -1.31
CA GLU A 81 7.89 -5.05 -2.41
C GLU A 81 6.68 -5.96 -2.12
N ASN A 82 6.41 -6.25 -0.85
CA ASN A 82 5.31 -7.12 -0.43
C ASN A 82 4.14 -6.35 0.20
N ILE A 83 4.15 -5.01 0.14
CA ILE A 83 3.10 -4.16 0.71
C ILE A 83 2.35 -3.47 -0.42
N GLY A 84 1.09 -3.84 -0.63
CA GLY A 84 0.20 -3.11 -1.54
C GLY A 84 -0.56 -2.01 -0.80
N MET A 85 -0.83 -0.89 -1.46
CA MET A 85 -1.68 0.18 -0.94
C MET A 85 -2.62 0.70 -2.02
N VAL A 86 -3.91 0.83 -1.68
CA VAL A 86 -4.90 1.49 -2.52
C VAL A 86 -5.08 2.92 -1.99
N PHE A 87 -4.76 3.91 -2.83
CA PHE A 87 -4.85 5.33 -2.48
C PHE A 87 -6.24 5.90 -2.75
N GLN A 88 -6.63 6.90 -1.97
CA GLN A 88 -7.90 7.61 -2.15
C GLN A 88 -7.97 8.38 -3.49
N HIS A 89 -6.85 8.81 -4.02
CA HIS A 89 -6.72 9.55 -5.28
C HIS A 89 -6.17 8.67 -6.43
N PHE A 90 -6.38 7.36 -6.37
CA PHE A 90 -6.01 6.36 -7.37
C PHE A 90 -4.50 6.24 -7.64
N ASN A 91 -3.77 7.34 -7.85
CA ASN A 91 -2.31 7.40 -8.06
C ASN A 91 -1.81 6.51 -9.21
N LEU A 92 -2.56 6.45 -10.29
CA LEU A 92 -2.14 5.78 -11.51
C LEU A 92 -1.16 6.65 -12.31
N PHE A 93 -0.28 6.00 -13.07
CA PHE A 93 0.59 6.69 -14.02
C PHE A 93 -0.24 7.19 -15.21
N PRO A 94 -0.41 8.51 -15.38
CA PRO A 94 -1.34 9.06 -16.38
C PRO A 94 -0.87 8.87 -17.82
N HIS A 95 0.41 8.58 -18.02
CA HIS A 95 1.05 8.35 -19.33
C HIS A 95 1.12 6.86 -19.72
N MET A 96 0.57 5.98 -18.91
CA MET A 96 0.49 4.55 -19.14
C MET A 96 -0.97 4.11 -19.29
N THR A 97 -1.21 3.10 -20.13
CA THR A 97 -2.52 2.46 -20.24
C THR A 97 -2.90 1.73 -18.94
N VAL A 98 -4.15 1.30 -18.82
CA VAL A 98 -4.60 0.45 -17.71
C VAL A 98 -3.74 -0.81 -17.59
N LEU A 99 -3.51 -1.51 -18.71
CA LEU A 99 -2.70 -2.72 -18.73
C LEU A 99 -1.25 -2.43 -18.28
N GLU A 100 -0.65 -1.36 -18.77
CA GLU A 100 0.71 -0.95 -18.38
C GLU A 100 0.80 -0.60 -16.89
N ASN A 101 -0.19 0.11 -16.34
CA ASN A 101 -0.27 0.39 -14.91
C ASN A 101 -0.29 -0.87 -14.05
N VAL A 102 -1.02 -1.91 -14.48
CA VAL A 102 -1.12 -3.18 -13.74
C VAL A 102 0.16 -4.00 -13.87
N THR A 103 0.80 -4.00 -15.04
CA THR A 103 1.95 -4.88 -15.33
C THR A 103 3.30 -4.26 -14.98
N PHE A 104 3.36 -2.94 -14.77
CA PHE A 104 4.62 -2.21 -14.54
C PHE A 104 5.42 -2.78 -13.36
N ALA A 105 4.82 -2.82 -12.17
CA ALA A 105 5.53 -3.24 -10.97
C ALA A 105 6.04 -4.71 -11.02
N PRO A 106 5.23 -5.72 -11.37
CA PRO A 106 5.72 -7.09 -11.42
C PRO A 106 6.81 -7.33 -12.47
N VAL A 107 6.82 -6.57 -13.57
CA VAL A 107 7.86 -6.65 -14.59
C VAL A 107 9.14 -5.95 -14.12
N GLU A 108 9.05 -4.73 -13.62
CA GLU A 108 10.21 -3.97 -13.13
C GLU A 108 10.91 -4.64 -11.94
N LEU A 109 10.15 -5.28 -11.06
CA LEU A 109 10.69 -6.07 -9.94
C LEU A 109 11.23 -7.44 -10.37
N GLY A 110 11.15 -7.79 -11.65
CA GLY A 110 11.62 -9.08 -12.16
C GLY A 110 10.85 -10.30 -11.66
N ARG A 111 9.63 -10.11 -11.16
CA ARG A 111 8.77 -11.20 -10.66
C ARG A 111 8.10 -11.97 -11.78
N MET A 112 7.86 -11.31 -12.91
CA MET A 112 7.24 -11.89 -14.11
C MET A 112 7.91 -11.30 -15.35
N ASN A 113 7.94 -12.06 -16.44
CA ASN A 113 8.21 -11.48 -17.73
C ASN A 113 6.96 -10.75 -18.26
N LYS A 114 7.12 -9.93 -19.30
CA LYS A 114 6.03 -9.11 -19.82
C LYS A 114 4.82 -9.93 -20.27
N GLU A 115 5.05 -11.06 -20.95
CA GLU A 115 3.97 -11.90 -21.48
C GLU A 115 3.13 -12.52 -20.35
N GLU A 116 3.79 -13.02 -19.31
CA GLU A 116 3.13 -13.55 -18.11
C GLU A 116 2.34 -12.47 -17.38
N ALA A 117 2.93 -11.27 -17.21
CA ALA A 117 2.28 -10.14 -16.56
C ALA A 117 1.06 -9.66 -17.35
N ASP A 118 1.16 -9.51 -18.66
CA ASP A 118 0.05 -9.10 -19.54
C ASP A 118 -1.11 -10.11 -19.46
N LYS A 119 -0.81 -11.41 -19.48
CA LYS A 119 -1.84 -12.46 -19.36
C LYS A 119 -2.55 -12.40 -18.01
N LEU A 120 -1.79 -12.33 -16.92
CA LEU A 120 -2.36 -12.24 -15.58
C LEU A 120 -3.18 -10.96 -15.41
N ALA A 121 -2.68 -9.82 -15.90
CA ALA A 121 -3.39 -8.56 -15.84
C ALA A 121 -4.72 -8.59 -16.60
N MET A 122 -4.77 -9.19 -17.77
CA MET A 122 -6.01 -9.37 -18.52
C MET A 122 -7.03 -10.26 -17.78
N ASP A 123 -6.56 -11.35 -17.15
CA ASP A 123 -7.42 -12.21 -16.33
C ASP A 123 -8.00 -11.44 -15.12
N LEU A 124 -7.19 -10.59 -14.47
CA LEU A 124 -7.62 -9.76 -13.34
C LEU A 124 -8.60 -8.65 -13.78
N LEU A 125 -8.33 -8.00 -14.90
CA LEU A 125 -9.23 -7.00 -15.49
C LEU A 125 -10.58 -7.61 -15.86
N ASP A 126 -10.60 -8.82 -16.42
CA ASP A 126 -11.83 -9.54 -16.72
C ASP A 126 -12.65 -9.84 -15.46
N ARG A 127 -12.01 -10.25 -14.39
CA ARG A 127 -12.69 -10.48 -13.09
C ARG A 127 -13.41 -9.27 -12.53
N VAL A 128 -12.92 -8.06 -12.81
CA VAL A 128 -13.55 -6.81 -12.36
C VAL A 128 -14.37 -6.14 -13.47
N GLY A 129 -14.53 -6.81 -14.63
CA GLY A 129 -15.34 -6.32 -15.75
C GLY A 129 -14.69 -5.17 -16.53
N LEU A 130 -13.37 -5.08 -16.55
CA LEU A 130 -12.60 -4.01 -17.20
C LEU A 130 -11.67 -4.51 -18.32
N ALA A 131 -11.84 -5.74 -18.81
CA ALA A 131 -10.99 -6.28 -19.88
C ALA A 131 -11.01 -5.43 -21.15
N ASP A 132 -12.15 -4.81 -21.49
CA ASP A 132 -12.31 -3.89 -22.62
C ASP A 132 -11.65 -2.52 -22.42
N LYS A 133 -11.14 -2.22 -21.21
CA LYS A 133 -10.45 -0.99 -20.85
C LYS A 133 -8.92 -1.13 -20.77
N ALA A 134 -8.36 -2.30 -21.08
CA ALA A 134 -6.93 -2.59 -20.97
C ALA A 134 -6.05 -1.55 -21.68
N ASP A 135 -6.44 -1.09 -22.88
CA ASP A 135 -5.73 -0.11 -23.67
C ASP A 135 -6.16 1.34 -23.42
N ALA A 136 -7.11 1.57 -22.51
CA ALA A 136 -7.57 2.91 -22.16
C ALA A 136 -6.53 3.65 -21.29
N MET A 137 -6.52 4.98 -21.39
CA MET A 137 -5.73 5.83 -20.50
C MET A 137 -6.53 6.14 -19.22
N PRO A 138 -5.88 6.33 -18.06
CA PRO A 138 -6.55 6.57 -16.78
C PRO A 138 -7.55 7.73 -16.80
N ASP A 139 -7.25 8.81 -17.47
CA ASP A 139 -8.10 10.01 -17.55
C ASP A 139 -9.40 9.80 -18.35
N SER A 140 -9.50 8.73 -19.11
CA SER A 140 -10.73 8.33 -19.84
C SER A 140 -11.67 7.45 -18.99
N LEU A 141 -11.26 7.07 -17.78
CA LEU A 141 -12.01 6.17 -16.90
C LEU A 141 -12.89 6.93 -15.90
N SER A 142 -14.01 6.32 -15.52
CA SER A 142 -14.80 6.82 -14.39
C SER A 142 -14.14 6.51 -13.06
N GLY A 143 -14.49 7.24 -11.98
CA GLY A 143 -13.93 7.01 -10.65
C GLY A 143 -14.16 5.59 -10.10
N GLY A 144 -15.16 4.87 -10.57
CA GLY A 144 -15.39 3.47 -10.21
C GLY A 144 -14.59 2.47 -11.04
N GLN A 145 -13.97 2.93 -12.14
CA GLN A 145 -13.10 2.13 -13.01
C GLN A 145 -11.62 2.32 -12.69
N LEU A 146 -11.28 3.41 -11.98
CA LEU A 146 -9.94 3.69 -11.47
C LEU A 146 -9.69 2.92 -10.17
#